data_c20662f5387a1aeb8be64baa9d0023bf
#
_entry.id   c20662f5387a1aeb8be64baa9d0023bf
#
_cell.length_a   1.000
_cell.length_b   1.000
_cell.length_c   1.000
_cell.angle_alpha   90.00
_cell.angle_beta   90.00
_cell.angle_gamma   90.00
#
_symmetry.space_group_name_H-M   'P 1'
#
loop_
_entity.id
_entity.type
_entity.pdbx_description
1 polymer ?
#
loop_
_entity_poly.entity_id
_entity_poly.type
_entity_poly.pdbx_seq_one_letter_code
_entity_poly.pdbx_strand_id
1 'polypeptide(L)'
;MLTGPVTILNWSFPREDISTQEMMYQIGLAIREEVLELEAAGVRIIQIDEAALREKLPLRRADWHSDYLNFAIKAFRLCHAKVKPETQIHTHMCYSEFTDIIRAIDDMDADVITFEASRSDLLILD
;
A
#
# COMPACT_ATOMS: atom_id res chain seq x y z
N MET A 1 4.77 1.23 13.17
CA MET A 1 4.10 0.50 12.06
C MET A 1 2.67 1.00 11.93
N LEU A 2 2.25 1.27 10.73
CA LEU A 2 0.90 1.74 10.39
C LEU A 2 0.27 0.77 9.40
N THR A 3 -1.06 0.69 9.38
CA THR A 3 -1.79 -0.04 8.34
C THR A 3 -2.02 0.89 7.15
N GLY A 4 -1.81 0.39 5.94
CA GLY A 4 -1.95 1.16 4.72
C GLY A 4 -3.41 1.45 4.32
N PRO A 5 -3.63 2.42 3.41
CA PRO A 5 -4.98 2.89 3.07
C PRO A 5 -5.84 1.82 2.41
N VAL A 6 -5.25 0.98 1.57
CA VAL A 6 -5.97 -0.08 0.86
C VAL A 6 -6.48 -1.13 1.84
N THR A 7 -5.63 -1.56 2.76
CA THR A 7 -5.98 -2.52 3.80
C THR A 7 -7.04 -1.98 4.74
N ILE A 8 -6.91 -0.72 5.19
CA ILE A 8 -7.92 -0.09 6.05
C ILE A 8 -9.28 -0.09 5.35
N LEU A 9 -9.34 0.31 4.09
CA LEU A 9 -10.59 0.34 3.35
C LEU A 9 -11.18 -1.05 3.16
N ASN A 10 -10.35 -2.03 2.77
CA ASN A 10 -10.82 -3.38 2.49
C ASN A 10 -11.36 -4.11 3.73
N TRP A 11 -10.84 -3.76 4.90
CA TRP A 11 -11.24 -4.37 6.17
C TRP A 11 -12.23 -3.49 6.96
N SER A 12 -12.72 -2.43 6.36
CA SER A 12 -13.70 -1.51 6.95
C SER A 12 -15.07 -1.66 6.27
N PHE A 13 -16.07 -0.97 6.80
CA PHE A 13 -17.38 -0.83 6.18
C PHE A 13 -17.36 0.42 5.29
N PRO A 14 -17.24 0.25 3.95
CA PRO A 14 -17.12 1.38 3.04
C PRO A 14 -18.43 2.15 2.93
N ARG A 15 -18.33 3.46 2.71
CA ARG A 15 -19.47 4.29 2.35
C ARG A 15 -19.93 3.95 0.94
N GLU A 16 -21.25 4.08 0.69
CA GLU A 16 -21.83 3.82 -0.62
C GLU A 16 -21.97 5.11 -1.47
N ASP A 17 -21.84 6.28 -0.85
CA ASP A 17 -22.08 7.59 -1.48
C ASP A 17 -20.81 8.21 -2.11
N ILE A 18 -19.64 7.63 -1.91
CA ILE A 18 -18.39 8.06 -2.55
C ILE A 18 -17.66 6.88 -3.17
N SER A 19 -16.84 7.15 -4.17
CA SER A 19 -16.11 6.09 -4.88
C SER A 19 -15.02 5.45 -4.01
N THR A 20 -14.68 4.22 -4.33
CA THR A 20 -13.56 3.51 -3.69
C THR A 20 -12.26 4.30 -3.82
N GLN A 21 -12.00 4.89 -4.98
CA GLN A 21 -10.83 5.73 -5.23
C GLN A 21 -10.77 6.92 -4.27
N GLU A 22 -11.87 7.65 -4.11
CA GLU A 22 -11.94 8.78 -3.18
C GLU A 22 -11.72 8.35 -1.75
N MET A 23 -12.32 7.24 -1.31
CA MET A 23 -12.10 6.70 0.03
C MET A 23 -10.65 6.36 0.28
N MET A 24 -9.99 5.67 -0.66
CA MET A 24 -8.56 5.35 -0.54
C MET A 24 -7.69 6.59 -0.43
N TYR A 25 -7.97 7.61 -1.21
CA TYR A 25 -7.21 8.86 -1.19
C TYR A 25 -7.42 9.64 0.10
N GLN A 26 -8.63 9.70 0.62
CA GLN A 26 -8.92 10.33 1.91
C GLN A 26 -8.19 9.63 3.06
N ILE A 27 -8.19 8.30 3.06
CA ILE A 27 -7.44 7.52 4.06
C ILE A 27 -5.94 7.74 3.90
N GLY A 28 -5.44 7.73 2.68
CA GLY A 28 -4.02 8.00 2.38
C GLY A 28 -3.57 9.37 2.88
N LEU A 29 -4.39 10.40 2.69
CA LEU A 29 -4.11 11.75 3.19
C LEU A 29 -4.11 11.82 4.71
N ALA A 30 -5.01 11.11 5.38
CA ALA A 30 -5.04 11.02 6.84
C ALA A 30 -3.78 10.32 7.39
N ILE A 31 -3.37 9.22 6.77
CA ILE A 31 -2.15 8.51 7.14
C ILE A 31 -0.92 9.40 6.91
N ARG A 32 -0.91 10.21 5.84
CA ARG A 32 0.19 11.15 5.58
C ARG A 32 0.40 12.10 6.73
N GLU A 33 -0.65 12.61 7.34
CA GLU A 33 -0.53 13.49 8.51
C GLU A 33 0.13 12.77 9.68
N GLU A 34 -0.26 11.53 9.95
CA GLU A 34 0.37 10.70 10.98
C GLU A 34 1.85 10.45 10.69
N VAL A 35 2.17 10.11 9.45
CA VAL A 35 3.57 9.89 9.01
C VAL A 35 4.41 11.15 9.22
N LEU A 36 3.91 12.31 8.86
CA LEU A 36 4.62 13.58 9.05
C LEU A 36 4.80 13.95 10.52
N GLU A 37 3.83 13.65 11.37
CA GLU A 37 3.94 13.83 12.81
C GLU A 37 5.00 12.91 13.42
N LEU A 38 5.04 11.64 12.99
CA LEU A 38 6.06 10.68 13.42
C LEU A 38 7.47 11.14 12.98
N GLU A 39 7.61 11.62 11.77
CA GLU A 39 8.88 12.16 11.27
C GLU A 39 9.30 13.38 12.09
N ALA A 40 8.40 14.30 12.39
CA ALA A 40 8.66 15.47 13.22
C ALA A 40 9.07 15.10 14.64
N ALA A 41 8.56 13.97 15.16
CA ALA A 41 8.94 13.43 16.47
C ALA A 41 10.30 12.72 16.47
N GLY A 42 10.97 12.61 15.33
CA GLY A 42 12.31 12.02 15.21
C GLY A 42 12.34 10.58 14.71
N VAL A 43 11.20 10.00 14.32
CA VAL A 43 11.15 8.65 13.74
C VAL A 43 11.80 8.68 12.35
N ARG A 44 12.71 7.73 12.09
CA ARG A 44 13.46 7.63 10.83
C ARG A 44 13.08 6.47 9.96
N ILE A 45 12.41 5.47 10.51
CA ILE A 45 11.93 4.28 9.80
C ILE A 45 10.45 4.14 10.08
N ILE A 46 9.63 4.25 9.04
CA ILE A 46 8.17 4.15 9.13
C ILE A 46 7.72 3.02 8.22
N GLN A 47 7.07 2.03 8.80
CA GLN A 47 6.51 0.90 8.06
C GLN A 47 5.01 1.08 7.88
N ILE A 48 4.55 0.98 6.64
CA ILE A 48 3.14 1.08 6.24
C ILE A 48 2.78 -0.24 5.57
N ASP A 49 1.98 -1.07 6.22
CA ASP A 49 1.68 -2.42 5.77
C ASP A 49 0.43 -2.47 4.89
N GLU A 50 0.56 -3.13 3.75
CA GLU A 50 -0.54 -3.39 2.80
C GLU A 50 -0.82 -4.89 2.70
N ALA A 51 -1.32 -5.48 3.79
CA ALA A 51 -1.63 -6.90 3.87
C ALA A 51 -2.74 -7.34 2.90
N ALA A 52 -3.67 -6.46 2.57
CA ALA A 52 -4.86 -6.76 1.77
C ALA A 52 -4.77 -6.24 0.32
N LEU A 53 -3.59 -5.86 -0.16
CA LEU A 53 -3.45 -5.26 -1.49
C LEU A 53 -4.04 -6.14 -2.60
N ARG A 54 -3.78 -7.44 -2.56
CA ARG A 54 -4.20 -8.38 -3.60
C ARG A 54 -5.66 -8.84 -3.47
N GLU A 55 -6.25 -8.74 -2.30
CA GLU A 55 -7.57 -9.31 -2.00
C GLU A 55 -8.71 -8.75 -2.85
N LYS A 56 -8.60 -7.50 -3.28
CA LYS A 56 -9.65 -6.79 -4.02
C LYS A 56 -9.33 -6.56 -5.49
N LEU A 57 -8.37 -7.30 -6.04
CA LEU A 57 -8.13 -7.26 -7.47
C LEU A 57 -9.40 -7.62 -8.24
N PRO A 58 -9.74 -6.89 -9.32
CA PRO A 58 -10.86 -7.27 -10.18
C PRO A 58 -10.71 -8.69 -10.73
N LEU A 59 -11.83 -9.34 -11.05
CA LEU A 59 -11.82 -10.69 -11.60
C LEU A 59 -11.09 -10.77 -12.94
N ARG A 60 -11.21 -9.72 -13.77
CA ARG A 60 -10.52 -9.64 -15.05
C ARG A 60 -9.15 -8.98 -14.87
N ARG A 61 -8.11 -9.70 -15.26
CA ARG A 61 -6.73 -9.16 -15.20
C ARG A 61 -6.56 -7.85 -15.98
N ALA A 62 -7.29 -7.70 -17.10
CA ALA A 62 -7.27 -6.46 -17.89
C ALA A 62 -7.73 -5.22 -17.10
N ASP A 63 -8.55 -5.42 -16.07
CA ASP A 63 -9.10 -4.32 -15.26
C ASP A 63 -8.26 -4.00 -14.01
N TRP A 64 -7.20 -4.77 -13.74
CA TRP A 64 -6.41 -4.61 -12.52
C TRP A 64 -5.80 -3.22 -12.37
N HIS A 65 -5.23 -2.66 -13.44
CA HIS A 65 -4.61 -1.35 -13.41
C HIS A 65 -5.64 -0.22 -13.43
N SER A 66 -6.61 -0.26 -14.34
CA SER A 66 -7.59 0.82 -14.50
C SER A 66 -8.52 0.95 -13.30
N ASP A 67 -8.99 -0.18 -12.75
CA ASP A 67 -10.06 -0.18 -11.77
C ASP A 67 -9.58 -0.34 -10.32
N TYR A 68 -8.30 -0.61 -10.11
CA TYR A 68 -7.79 -0.88 -8.78
C TYR A 68 -6.32 -0.46 -8.56
N LEU A 69 -5.37 -1.10 -9.24
CA LEU A 69 -3.94 -0.94 -8.92
C LEU A 69 -3.46 0.50 -9.05
N ASN A 70 -3.88 1.24 -10.06
CA ASN A 70 -3.42 2.62 -10.26
C ASN A 70 -3.78 3.52 -9.08
N PHE A 71 -5.00 3.45 -8.56
CA PHE A 71 -5.36 4.28 -7.43
C PHE A 71 -4.93 3.68 -6.08
N ALA A 72 -4.81 2.37 -5.96
CA ALA A 72 -4.23 1.73 -4.78
C ALA A 72 -2.77 2.16 -4.57
N ILE A 73 -1.98 2.13 -5.64
CA ILE A 73 -0.59 2.60 -5.64
C ILE A 73 -0.50 4.09 -5.29
N LYS A 74 -1.33 4.92 -5.92
CA LYS A 74 -1.38 6.36 -5.63
C LYS A 74 -1.75 6.65 -4.19
N ALA A 75 -2.72 5.91 -3.64
CA ALA A 75 -3.11 6.05 -2.23
C ALA A 75 -1.94 5.73 -1.29
N PHE A 76 -1.20 4.66 -1.56
CA PHE A 76 -0.01 4.34 -0.80
C PHE A 76 1.06 5.42 -0.92
N ARG A 77 1.35 5.89 -2.12
CA ARG A 77 2.33 6.97 -2.35
C ARG A 77 1.93 8.28 -1.66
N LEU A 78 0.65 8.58 -1.55
CA LEU A 78 0.16 9.74 -0.79
C LEU A 78 0.59 9.68 0.68
N CYS A 79 0.64 8.49 1.28
CA CYS A 79 1.02 8.33 2.68
C CYS A 79 2.43 8.82 2.97
N HIS A 80 3.35 8.70 2.03
CA HIS A 80 4.77 9.07 2.21
C HIS A 80 5.26 10.16 1.25
N ALA A 81 4.35 10.84 0.55
CA ALA A 81 4.71 11.80 -0.49
C ALA A 81 5.53 13.02 -0.01
N LYS A 82 5.43 13.36 1.27
CA LYS A 82 6.08 14.54 1.84
C LYS A 82 7.20 14.24 2.83
N VAL A 83 7.57 12.97 2.99
CA VAL A 83 8.68 12.62 3.89
C VAL A 83 10.01 13.12 3.33
N LYS A 84 10.94 13.39 4.22
CA LYS A 84 12.31 13.78 3.85
C LYS A 84 13.07 12.57 3.31
N PRO A 85 14.10 12.77 2.47
CA PRO A 85 14.89 11.67 1.91
C PRO A 85 15.58 10.78 2.96
N GLU A 86 15.84 11.30 4.16
CA GLU A 86 16.46 10.56 5.26
C GLU A 86 15.50 9.60 5.97
N THR A 87 14.20 9.76 5.80
CA THR A 87 13.19 8.88 6.38
C THR A 87 12.96 7.70 5.49
N GLN A 88 13.20 6.48 6.00
CA GLN A 88 12.97 5.25 5.26
C GLN A 88 11.52 4.82 5.37
N ILE A 89 10.91 4.52 4.24
CA ILE A 89 9.56 3.97 4.16
C ILE A 89 9.66 2.47 3.87
N HIS A 90 9.14 1.68 4.78
CA HIS A 90 9.05 0.23 4.68
C HIS A 90 7.61 -0.17 4.42
N THR A 91 7.43 -1.26 3.70
CA THR A 91 6.13 -1.92 3.58
C THR A 91 6.28 -3.42 3.79
N HIS A 92 5.21 -4.06 4.19
CA HIS A 92 5.15 -5.51 4.33
C HIS A 92 3.90 -6.06 3.65
N MET A 93 4.07 -7.19 2.96
CA MET A 93 2.99 -7.91 2.30
C MET A 93 3.02 -9.37 2.70
N CYS A 94 1.87 -9.93 3.01
CA CYS A 94 1.74 -11.29 3.50
C CYS A 94 0.60 -12.04 2.81
N TYR A 95 0.64 -13.38 2.91
CA TYR A 95 -0.42 -14.31 2.49
C TYR A 95 -0.82 -14.28 1.01
N SER A 96 0.08 -13.85 0.10
CA SER A 96 -0.26 -13.73 -1.32
C SER A 96 0.88 -14.19 -2.23
N GLU A 97 0.55 -14.46 -3.48
CA GLU A 97 1.50 -14.56 -4.58
C GLU A 97 1.63 -13.18 -5.22
N PHE A 98 2.85 -12.70 -5.40
CA PHE A 98 3.11 -11.33 -5.83
C PHE A 98 3.67 -11.20 -7.24
N THR A 99 4.09 -12.30 -7.85
CA THR A 99 4.77 -12.29 -9.15
C THR A 99 3.98 -11.57 -10.24
N ASP A 100 2.66 -11.69 -10.22
CA ASP A 100 1.76 -11.08 -11.21
C ASP A 100 1.54 -9.58 -11.00
N ILE A 101 1.87 -9.04 -9.83
CA ILE A 101 1.73 -7.62 -9.50
C ILE A 101 3.04 -6.95 -9.07
N ILE A 102 4.17 -7.58 -9.35
CA ILE A 102 5.48 -7.10 -8.85
C ILE A 102 5.80 -5.68 -9.33
N ARG A 103 5.45 -5.32 -10.56
CA ARG A 103 5.66 -3.97 -11.07
C ARG A 103 4.81 -2.94 -10.32
N ALA A 104 3.57 -3.30 -10.00
CA ALA A 104 2.70 -2.43 -9.22
C ALA A 104 3.25 -2.22 -7.81
N ILE A 105 3.86 -3.26 -7.23
CA ILE A 105 4.50 -3.17 -5.92
C ILE A 105 5.73 -2.26 -5.98
N ASP A 106 6.54 -2.37 -7.04
CA ASP A 106 7.69 -1.48 -7.27
C ASP A 106 7.24 -0.01 -7.40
N ASP A 107 6.14 0.23 -8.09
CA ASP A 107 5.56 1.56 -8.27
C ASP A 107 5.04 2.20 -6.96
N MET A 108 4.88 1.45 -5.89
CA MET A 108 4.56 1.99 -4.56
C MET A 108 5.67 2.88 -4.01
N ASP A 109 6.89 2.72 -4.52
CA ASP A 109 8.05 3.55 -4.17
C ASP A 109 8.41 3.49 -2.69
N ALA A 110 8.28 2.32 -2.08
CA ALA A 110 8.83 2.07 -0.75
C ALA A 110 10.33 1.81 -0.83
N ASP A 111 11.08 2.26 0.17
CA ASP A 111 12.53 2.04 0.21
C ASP A 111 12.89 0.59 0.52
N VAL A 112 12.08 -0.07 1.35
CA VAL A 112 12.28 -1.47 1.75
C VAL A 112 10.95 -2.20 1.70
N ILE A 113 10.95 -3.39 1.08
CA ILE A 113 9.78 -4.24 0.97
C ILE A 113 10.11 -5.61 1.59
N THR A 114 9.26 -6.08 2.50
CA THR A 114 9.36 -7.41 3.07
C THR A 114 8.16 -8.26 2.63
N PHE A 115 8.41 -9.52 2.32
CA PHE A 115 7.40 -10.46 1.87
C PHE A 115 7.35 -11.69 2.77
N GLU A 116 6.14 -12.17 3.02
CA GLU A 116 5.94 -13.51 3.54
C GLU A 116 5.88 -14.46 2.33
N ALA A 117 6.90 -15.32 2.18
CA ALA A 117 7.09 -16.14 0.99
C ALA A 117 6.72 -17.62 1.16
N SER A 118 6.11 -18.00 2.27
CA SER A 118 5.82 -19.40 2.59
C SER A 118 4.87 -20.10 1.60
N ARG A 119 4.09 -19.32 0.85
CA ARG A 119 3.13 -19.83 -0.14
C ARG A 119 3.56 -19.63 -1.60
N SER A 120 4.66 -18.96 -1.84
CA SER A 120 5.10 -18.60 -3.19
C SER A 120 6.29 -19.41 -3.67
N ASP A 121 6.74 -20.40 -2.89
CA ASP A 121 7.96 -21.20 -3.18
C ASP A 121 9.17 -20.31 -3.48
N LEU A 122 9.22 -19.12 -2.91
CA LEU A 122 10.28 -18.11 -3.10
C LEU A 122 10.42 -17.59 -4.54
N LEU A 123 9.41 -17.76 -5.39
CA LEU A 123 9.44 -17.30 -6.79
C LEU A 123 9.64 -15.79 -6.92
N ILE A 124 9.29 -15.02 -5.89
CA ILE A 124 9.48 -13.57 -5.86
C ILE A 124 10.95 -13.15 -5.93
N LEU A 125 11.87 -14.06 -5.61
CA LEU A 125 13.31 -13.81 -5.61
C LEU A 125 13.96 -14.06 -6.98
N ASP A 126 13.23 -14.63 -7.93
CA ASP A 126 13.68 -14.90 -9.30
C ASP A 126 13.32 -13.72 -10.23
#